data_4a3311659c7e798db7035ba6418e732d
#
_entry.id   4a3311659c7e798db7035ba6418e732d
#
_cell.length_a   1.000
_cell.length_b   1.000
_cell.length_c   1.000
_cell.angle_alpha   90.00
_cell.angle_beta   90.00
_cell.angle_gamma   90.00
#
_symmetry.space_group_name_H-M   'P 1'
#
loop_
_entity.id
_entity.type
_entity.pdbx_description
1 polymer ?
#
loop_
_entity_poly.entity_id
_entity_poly.type
_entity_poly.pdbx_seq_one_letter_code
_entity_poly.pdbx_strand_id
1 'polypeptide(L)'
;MEYINKRYLLDKRPIGMPEDDCWKLSDETITSLNKNEIIIEVKYLSIDPYMRGRMNDTKSYAAPAKLGEPMTGETAGIVVESNSELFNVGDMVCAHKGWQTYIKAKDTDPALLKVPESKIGLSSFLGTLGMPGRTAYFGLNRVGKPKSGETIVVSAASGAVGAVVG
;
A
#
# COMPACT_ATOMS: atom_id res chain seq x y z
N MET A 1 -21.42 12.77 -5.29
CA MET A 1 -20.87 13.50 -4.11
C MET A 1 -19.54 14.13 -4.50
N GLU A 2 -19.03 15.03 -3.65
CA GLU A 2 -17.71 15.63 -3.85
C GLU A 2 -16.77 15.15 -2.74
N TYR A 3 -15.58 14.68 -3.11
CA TYR A 3 -14.59 14.17 -2.17
C TYR A 3 -13.31 15.00 -2.29
N ILE A 4 -12.81 15.53 -1.19
CA ILE A 4 -11.53 16.23 -1.15
C ILE A 4 -10.44 15.22 -0.82
N ASN A 5 -9.68 14.82 -1.83
CA ASN A 5 -8.56 13.92 -1.72
C ASN A 5 -7.30 14.66 -1.31
N LYS A 6 -6.88 14.51 -0.06
CA LYS A 6 -5.60 15.03 0.43
C LYS A 6 -4.48 14.06 0.06
N ARG A 7 -3.45 14.56 -0.60
CA ARG A 7 -2.33 13.76 -1.11
C ARG A 7 -1.00 14.25 -0.55
N TYR A 8 -0.15 13.31 -0.14
CA TYR A 8 1.26 13.56 0.18
C TYR A 8 2.10 13.25 -1.06
N LEU A 9 2.56 14.29 -1.75
CA LEU A 9 3.36 14.15 -2.95
C LEU A 9 4.85 14.11 -2.58
N LEU A 10 5.62 13.27 -3.27
CA LEU A 10 7.09 13.38 -3.25
C LEU A 10 7.48 14.56 -4.15
N ASP A 11 7.88 15.67 -3.57
CA ASP A 11 8.23 16.90 -4.31
C ASP A 11 9.72 17.00 -4.61
N LYS A 12 10.55 16.47 -3.72
CA LYS A 12 12.01 16.48 -3.84
C LYS A 12 12.60 15.14 -3.39
N ARG A 13 13.65 14.70 -4.06
CA ARG A 13 14.38 13.49 -3.66
C ARG A 13 15.28 13.78 -2.46
N PRO A 14 15.17 13.01 -1.36
CA PRO A 14 15.99 13.23 -0.17
C PRO A 14 17.45 12.82 -0.39
N ILE A 15 18.35 13.61 0.19
CA ILE A 15 19.75 13.24 0.43
C ILE A 15 19.86 12.86 1.90
N GLY A 16 20.13 11.59 2.23
CA GLY A 16 20.07 11.11 3.61
C GLY A 16 18.64 10.84 4.08
N MET A 17 18.25 11.31 5.25
CA MET A 17 16.88 11.21 5.77
C MET A 17 15.95 12.15 5.00
N PRO A 18 14.72 11.73 4.69
CA PRO A 18 13.71 12.64 4.15
C PRO A 18 13.36 13.73 5.19
N GLU A 19 13.44 14.97 4.77
CA GLU A 19 13.05 16.13 5.54
C GLU A 19 11.73 16.72 5.03
N ASP A 20 11.18 17.71 5.73
CA ASP A 20 9.86 18.26 5.40
C ASP A 20 9.79 18.85 3.98
N ASP A 21 10.91 19.36 3.46
CA ASP A 21 11.01 19.93 2.12
C ASP A 21 10.92 18.87 0.98
N CYS A 22 10.95 17.57 1.33
CA CYS A 22 10.75 16.49 0.38
C CYS A 22 9.26 16.30 0.04
N TRP A 23 8.36 16.92 0.79
CA TRP A 23 6.93 16.66 0.74
C TRP A 23 6.13 17.87 0.35
N LYS A 24 5.07 17.63 -0.41
CA LYS A 24 4.05 18.64 -0.72
C LYS A 24 2.67 18.08 -0.45
N LEU A 25 1.91 18.75 0.41
CA LEU A 25 0.48 18.49 0.54
C LEU A 25 -0.25 19.10 -0.67
N SER A 26 -1.17 18.35 -1.23
CA SER A 26 -1.99 18.77 -2.36
C SER A 26 -3.40 18.23 -2.22
N ASP A 27 -4.38 19.07 -2.44
CA ASP A 27 -5.78 18.69 -2.47
C ASP A 27 -6.22 18.48 -3.93
N GLU A 28 -7.03 17.47 -4.16
CA GLU A 28 -7.68 17.16 -5.43
C GLU A 28 -9.16 16.91 -5.18
N THR A 29 -10.02 17.54 -5.97
CA THR A 29 -11.46 17.32 -5.88
C THR A 29 -11.89 16.21 -6.83
N ILE A 30 -12.50 15.16 -6.28
CA ILE A 30 -13.11 14.07 -7.04
C ILE A 30 -14.62 14.30 -7.05
N THR A 31 -15.20 14.56 -8.23
CA THR A 31 -16.60 15.00 -8.37
C THR A 31 -17.53 13.95 -8.97
N SER A 32 -16.99 13.01 -9.76
CA SER A 32 -17.81 12.06 -10.51
C SER A 32 -17.08 10.77 -10.82
N LEU A 33 -17.83 9.69 -10.96
CA LEU A 33 -17.39 8.40 -11.45
C LEU A 33 -17.84 8.18 -12.89
N ASN A 34 -16.95 7.67 -13.71
CA ASN A 34 -17.30 7.08 -15.00
C ASN A 34 -17.76 5.62 -14.80
N LYS A 35 -18.21 4.99 -15.88
CA LYS A 35 -18.50 3.56 -15.90
C LYS A 35 -17.24 2.76 -15.53
N ASN A 36 -17.42 1.74 -14.70
CA ASN A 36 -16.37 0.86 -14.19
C ASN A 36 -15.32 1.57 -13.31
N GLU A 37 -15.70 2.67 -12.63
CA GLU A 37 -14.87 3.33 -11.65
C GLU A 37 -15.46 3.21 -10.24
N ILE A 38 -14.58 3.27 -9.26
CA ILE A 38 -14.91 3.27 -7.83
C ILE A 38 -14.16 4.39 -7.11
N ILE A 39 -14.71 4.84 -5.99
CA ILE A 39 -14.01 5.69 -5.02
C ILE A 39 -13.81 4.88 -3.74
N ILE A 40 -12.58 4.83 -3.27
CA ILE A 40 -12.17 4.18 -2.02
C ILE A 40 -11.78 5.26 -1.03
N GLU A 41 -12.39 5.27 0.15
CA GLU A 41 -11.91 6.05 1.29
C GLU A 41 -10.81 5.27 1.99
N VAL A 42 -9.59 5.82 2.02
CA VAL A 42 -8.44 5.20 2.65
C VAL A 42 -8.58 5.31 4.17
N LYS A 43 -8.52 4.17 4.86
CA LYS A 43 -8.57 4.08 6.32
C LYS A 43 -7.20 3.84 6.94
N TYR A 44 -6.33 3.14 6.21
CA TYR A 44 -4.97 2.81 6.62
C TYR A 44 -4.03 2.94 5.44
N LEU A 45 -2.81 3.38 5.70
CA LEU A 45 -1.70 3.32 4.76
C LEU A 45 -0.51 2.62 5.43
N SER A 46 0.28 1.93 4.62
CA SER A 46 1.52 1.30 5.07
C SER A 46 2.70 2.26 4.90
N ILE A 47 3.59 2.26 5.88
CA ILE A 47 4.89 2.93 5.81
C ILE A 47 5.95 1.85 5.96
N ASP A 48 6.67 1.58 4.87
CA ASP A 48 7.60 0.47 4.76
C ASP A 48 9.01 0.94 4.40
N PRO A 49 10.07 0.26 4.89
CA PRO A 49 11.46 0.64 4.63
C PRO A 49 11.82 0.75 3.14
N TYR A 50 11.21 -0.07 2.27
CA TYR A 50 11.48 -0.04 0.83
C TYR A 50 11.14 1.32 0.19
N MET A 51 10.21 2.06 0.77
CA MET A 51 9.78 3.37 0.28
C MET A 51 10.94 4.36 0.23
N ARG A 52 11.87 4.30 1.21
CA ARG A 52 13.07 5.15 1.19
C ARG A 52 13.91 4.88 -0.07
N GLY A 53 14.10 3.63 -0.45
CA GLY A 53 14.80 3.26 -1.69
C GLY A 53 14.08 3.76 -2.95
N ARG A 54 12.73 3.75 -2.93
CA ARG A 54 11.90 4.25 -4.04
C ARG A 54 11.98 5.77 -4.24
N MET A 55 12.42 6.53 -3.24
CA MET A 55 12.66 7.98 -3.36
C MET A 55 13.94 8.29 -4.14
N ASN A 56 14.87 7.36 -4.30
CA ASN A 56 16.09 7.55 -5.06
C ASN A 56 15.82 7.34 -6.57
N ASP A 57 16.55 8.10 -7.40
CA ASP A 57 16.52 7.93 -8.86
C ASP A 57 17.63 6.97 -9.30
N THR A 58 17.51 5.72 -8.87
CA THR A 58 18.50 4.68 -9.14
C THR A 58 17.83 3.43 -9.66
N LYS A 59 18.52 2.66 -10.48
CA LYS A 59 18.04 1.36 -10.96
C LYS A 59 17.84 0.41 -9.78
N SER A 60 16.66 -0.15 -9.68
CA SER A 60 16.28 -1.10 -8.63
C SER A 60 15.30 -2.14 -9.21
N TYR A 61 14.78 -3.04 -8.35
CA TYR A 61 13.77 -4.04 -8.74
C TYR A 61 12.42 -3.40 -9.12
N ALA A 62 12.20 -2.15 -8.75
CA ALA A 62 11.00 -1.39 -9.10
C ALA A 62 11.37 0.05 -9.49
N ALA A 63 10.56 0.68 -10.32
CA ALA A 63 10.77 2.05 -10.76
C ALA A 63 10.77 3.04 -9.58
N PRO A 64 11.57 4.12 -9.62
CA PRO A 64 11.52 5.19 -8.63
C PRO A 64 10.11 5.78 -8.47
N ALA A 65 9.80 6.27 -7.27
CA ALA A 65 8.63 7.12 -7.07
C ALA A 65 8.78 8.39 -7.92
N LYS A 66 7.70 8.82 -8.55
CA LYS A 66 7.72 10.00 -9.41
C LYS A 66 7.56 11.27 -8.57
N LEU A 67 8.29 12.31 -8.95
CA LEU A 67 8.12 13.62 -8.34
C LEU A 67 6.76 14.21 -8.74
N GLY A 68 6.12 14.90 -7.83
CA GLY A 68 4.79 15.50 -8.02
C GLY A 68 3.62 14.51 -7.97
N GLU A 69 3.87 13.21 -7.74
CA GLU A 69 2.83 12.19 -7.53
C GLU A 69 2.75 11.77 -6.05
N PRO A 70 1.61 11.20 -5.59
CA PRO A 70 1.50 10.65 -4.25
C PRO A 70 2.63 9.66 -3.98
N MET A 71 3.28 9.79 -2.80
CA MET A 71 4.32 8.85 -2.42
C MET A 71 3.79 7.43 -2.49
N THR A 72 4.50 6.54 -3.17
CA THR A 72 4.07 5.15 -3.36
C THR A 72 3.90 4.43 -2.04
N GLY A 73 2.88 3.60 -1.95
CA GLY A 73 2.60 2.79 -0.78
C GLY A 73 1.31 1.99 -0.95
N GLU A 74 1.19 0.94 -0.15
CA GLU A 74 -0.04 0.16 -0.04
C GLU A 74 -1.00 0.86 0.93
N THR A 75 -2.28 0.86 0.58
CA THR A 75 -3.37 1.42 1.38
C THR A 75 -4.47 0.38 1.54
N ALA A 76 -5.24 0.50 2.60
CA ALA A 76 -6.44 -0.28 2.80
C ALA A 76 -7.61 0.65 3.14
N GLY A 77 -8.74 0.45 2.48
CA GLY A 77 -9.86 1.35 2.55
C GLY A 77 -11.19 0.65 2.26
N ILE A 78 -12.24 1.47 2.21
CA ILE A 78 -13.62 1.04 1.97
C ILE A 78 -14.14 1.75 0.73
N VAL A 79 -14.81 1.02 -0.15
CA VAL A 79 -15.50 1.60 -1.30
C VAL A 79 -16.64 2.47 -0.80
N VAL A 80 -16.63 3.76 -1.12
CA VAL A 80 -17.67 4.73 -0.71
C VAL A 80 -18.59 5.12 -1.86
N GLU A 81 -18.15 4.94 -3.10
CA GLU A 81 -18.97 5.14 -4.31
C GLU A 81 -18.53 4.15 -5.39
N SER A 82 -19.49 3.60 -6.16
CA SER A 82 -19.20 2.60 -7.18
C SER A 82 -20.13 2.71 -8.38
N ASN A 83 -19.52 2.72 -9.58
CA ASN A 83 -20.17 2.49 -10.88
C ASN A 83 -19.62 1.19 -11.52
N SER A 84 -19.29 0.19 -10.70
CA SER A 84 -18.67 -1.09 -11.06
C SER A 84 -19.64 -2.24 -10.80
N GLU A 85 -19.52 -3.29 -11.59
CA GLU A 85 -20.18 -4.59 -11.32
C GLU A 85 -19.32 -5.50 -10.41
N LEU A 86 -18.04 -5.18 -10.22
CA LEU A 86 -17.08 -5.98 -9.44
C LEU A 86 -16.98 -5.55 -7.98
N PHE A 87 -17.27 -4.26 -7.69
CA PHE A 87 -17.14 -3.68 -6.36
C PHE A 87 -18.42 -2.99 -5.94
N ASN A 88 -18.87 -3.27 -4.72
CA ASN A 88 -20.02 -2.63 -4.09
C ASN A 88 -19.57 -1.59 -3.05
N VAL A 89 -20.40 -0.60 -2.79
CA VAL A 89 -20.22 0.29 -1.64
C VAL A 89 -20.16 -0.53 -0.35
N GLY A 90 -19.18 -0.29 0.49
CA GLY A 90 -18.88 -1.04 1.70
C GLY A 90 -17.83 -2.13 1.53
N ASP A 91 -17.46 -2.51 0.30
CA ASP A 91 -16.37 -3.47 0.08
C ASP A 91 -15.05 -2.96 0.64
N MET A 92 -14.33 -3.83 1.32
CA MET A 92 -12.95 -3.56 1.77
C MET A 92 -11.97 -3.84 0.62
N VAL A 93 -11.02 -2.93 0.42
CA VAL A 93 -10.06 -2.98 -0.69
C VAL A 93 -8.67 -2.59 -0.21
N CYS A 94 -7.65 -3.39 -0.57
CA CYS A 94 -6.26 -2.95 -0.56
C CYS A 94 -5.90 -2.38 -1.93
N ALA A 95 -5.11 -1.29 -1.96
CA ALA A 95 -4.71 -0.62 -3.19
C ALA A 95 -3.27 -0.13 -3.11
N HIS A 96 -2.47 -0.36 -4.15
CA HIS A 96 -1.12 0.19 -4.22
C HIS A 96 -1.13 1.55 -4.95
N LYS A 97 -1.76 2.55 -4.31
CA LYS A 97 -2.07 3.87 -4.90
C LYS A 97 -1.45 5.05 -4.18
N GLY A 98 -0.59 4.79 -3.21
CA GLY A 98 0.17 5.83 -2.53
C GLY A 98 -0.58 6.59 -1.43
N TRP A 99 0.08 7.60 -0.91
CA TRP A 99 -0.35 8.32 0.29
C TRP A 99 -1.40 9.38 -0.04
N GLN A 100 -2.65 9.02 0.14
CA GLN A 100 -3.80 9.88 -0.13
C GLN A 100 -5.03 9.44 0.67
N THR A 101 -6.03 10.32 0.81
CA THR A 101 -7.23 10.03 1.61
C THR A 101 -8.34 9.35 0.81
N TYR A 102 -8.40 9.60 -0.50
CA TYR A 102 -9.35 8.97 -1.41
C TYR A 102 -8.64 8.47 -2.65
N ILE A 103 -9.11 7.36 -3.20
CA ILE A 103 -8.58 6.79 -4.44
C ILE A 103 -9.74 6.64 -5.42
N LYS A 104 -9.64 7.31 -6.56
CA LYS A 104 -10.49 7.02 -7.72
C LYS A 104 -9.74 6.05 -8.63
N ALA A 105 -10.35 4.92 -8.95
CA ALA A 105 -9.70 3.90 -9.78
C ALA A 105 -10.72 3.17 -10.65
N LYS A 106 -10.24 2.59 -11.76
CA LYS A 106 -11.00 1.62 -12.53
C LYS A 106 -11.07 0.30 -11.77
N ASP A 107 -12.19 -0.38 -11.86
CA ASP A 107 -12.41 -1.67 -11.20
C ASP A 107 -11.51 -2.81 -11.71
N THR A 108 -10.94 -2.65 -12.91
CA THR A 108 -9.98 -3.58 -13.52
C THR A 108 -8.52 -3.23 -13.21
N ASP A 109 -8.26 -2.22 -12.36
CA ASP A 109 -6.91 -1.82 -12.02
C ASP A 109 -6.20 -2.94 -11.24
N PRO A 110 -5.06 -3.48 -11.74
CA PRO A 110 -4.36 -4.58 -11.08
C PRO A 110 -3.76 -4.22 -9.71
N ALA A 111 -3.73 -2.92 -9.38
CA ALA A 111 -3.30 -2.46 -8.06
C ALA A 111 -4.39 -2.59 -6.99
N LEU A 112 -5.63 -2.95 -7.36
CA LEU A 112 -6.74 -3.17 -6.43
C LEU A 112 -6.84 -4.65 -6.07
N LEU A 113 -7.04 -4.91 -4.78
CA LEU A 113 -7.32 -6.24 -4.26
C LEU A 113 -8.55 -6.15 -3.35
N LYS A 114 -9.65 -6.77 -3.77
CA LYS A 114 -10.83 -6.90 -2.91
C LYS A 114 -10.50 -7.82 -1.73
N VAL A 115 -10.72 -7.31 -0.53
CA VAL A 115 -10.48 -8.06 0.71
C VAL A 115 -11.68 -8.98 0.96
N PRO A 116 -11.46 -10.29 1.22
CA PRO A 116 -12.55 -11.19 1.56
C PRO A 116 -13.29 -10.73 2.84
N GLU A 117 -14.58 -10.97 2.89
CA GLU A 117 -15.34 -10.78 4.13
C GLU A 117 -14.72 -11.60 5.27
N SER A 118 -14.36 -10.93 6.33
CA SER A 118 -13.74 -11.57 7.50
C SER A 118 -13.94 -10.74 8.75
N LYS A 119 -13.78 -11.38 9.92
CA LYS A 119 -13.75 -10.69 11.21
C LYS A 119 -12.38 -10.06 11.51
N ILE A 120 -11.41 -10.23 10.60
CA ILE A 120 -10.05 -9.71 10.75
C ILE A 120 -10.06 -8.23 10.39
N GLY A 121 -9.44 -7.41 11.22
CA GLY A 121 -9.35 -5.97 10.99
C GLY A 121 -8.63 -5.63 9.69
N LEU A 122 -9.15 -4.62 8.98
CA LEU A 122 -8.67 -4.21 7.65
C LEU A 122 -7.17 -3.91 7.62
N SER A 123 -6.59 -3.33 8.69
CA SER A 123 -5.16 -3.04 8.79
C SER A 123 -4.27 -4.29 8.69
N SER A 124 -4.77 -5.47 9.09
CA SER A 124 -4.01 -6.73 9.00
C SER A 124 -3.66 -7.11 7.56
N PHE A 125 -4.42 -6.62 6.58
CA PHE A 125 -4.17 -6.85 5.16
C PHE A 125 -3.03 -5.99 4.58
N LEU A 126 -2.53 -5.01 5.34
CA LEU A 126 -1.27 -4.30 5.07
C LEU A 126 -0.06 -4.92 5.80
N GLY A 127 -0.30 -5.78 6.78
CA GLY A 127 0.71 -6.43 7.61
C GLY A 127 0.80 -7.95 7.35
N THR A 128 0.39 -8.73 8.34
CA THR A 128 0.52 -10.20 8.36
C THR A 128 -0.21 -10.88 7.17
N LEU A 129 -1.35 -10.36 6.74
CA LEU A 129 -2.08 -10.87 5.57
C LEU A 129 -1.73 -10.13 4.27
N GLY A 130 -0.89 -9.13 4.36
CA GLY A 130 -0.42 -8.29 3.25
C GLY A 130 0.98 -8.66 2.74
N MET A 131 1.68 -7.65 2.23
CA MET A 131 3.02 -7.81 1.65
C MET A 131 4.04 -8.31 2.67
N PRO A 132 4.12 -7.80 3.92
CA PRO A 132 5.06 -8.31 4.91
C PRO A 132 4.86 -9.80 5.21
N GLY A 133 3.61 -10.24 5.40
CA GLY A 133 3.29 -11.65 5.65
C GLY A 133 3.61 -12.56 4.49
N ARG A 134 3.26 -12.15 3.26
CA ARG A 134 3.64 -12.89 2.05
C ARG A 134 5.16 -12.99 1.92
N THR A 135 5.88 -11.92 2.20
CA THR A 135 7.35 -11.88 2.16
C THR A 135 7.94 -12.85 3.18
N ALA A 136 7.44 -12.86 4.42
CA ALA A 136 7.86 -13.78 5.46
C ALA A 136 7.60 -15.24 5.04
N TYR A 137 6.39 -15.55 4.60
CA TYR A 137 5.97 -16.90 4.21
C TYR A 137 6.82 -17.45 3.06
N PHE A 138 6.97 -16.69 1.98
CA PHE A 138 7.75 -17.15 0.83
C PHE A 138 9.25 -17.16 1.11
N GLY A 139 9.77 -16.16 1.84
CA GLY A 139 11.15 -16.11 2.28
C GLY A 139 11.55 -17.33 3.10
N LEU A 140 10.74 -17.67 4.10
CA LEU A 140 10.99 -18.84 4.95
C LEU A 140 10.80 -20.15 4.17
N ASN A 141 9.63 -20.36 3.54
CA ASN A 141 9.26 -21.66 3.03
C ASN A 141 9.81 -21.98 1.64
N ARG A 142 10.01 -20.96 0.76
CA ARG A 142 10.47 -21.16 -0.60
C ARG A 142 11.96 -20.95 -0.78
N VAL A 143 12.54 -20.02 0.01
CA VAL A 143 13.98 -19.69 -0.07
C VAL A 143 14.74 -20.36 1.06
N GLY A 144 14.36 -20.15 2.31
CA GLY A 144 15.01 -20.73 3.49
C GLY A 144 14.89 -22.24 3.55
N LYS A 145 13.70 -22.78 3.29
CA LYS A 145 13.39 -24.23 3.30
C LYS A 145 13.89 -24.95 4.56
N PRO A 146 13.52 -24.46 5.75
CA PRO A 146 14.00 -25.03 6.99
C PRO A 146 13.56 -26.51 7.14
N LYS A 147 14.41 -27.29 7.77
CA LYS A 147 14.16 -28.72 8.07
C LYS A 147 13.98 -28.91 9.57
N SER A 148 13.29 -29.97 9.95
CA SER A 148 13.14 -30.34 11.35
C SER A 148 14.50 -30.49 12.02
N GLY A 149 14.66 -29.89 13.22
CA GLY A 149 15.89 -29.89 14.00
C GLY A 149 16.88 -28.77 13.67
N GLU A 150 16.62 -27.95 12.64
CA GLU A 150 17.45 -26.78 12.34
C GLU A 150 17.09 -25.60 13.25
N THR A 151 18.08 -24.74 13.50
CA THR A 151 17.90 -23.48 14.21
C THR A 151 17.81 -22.34 13.19
N ILE A 152 16.77 -21.52 13.29
CA ILE A 152 16.57 -20.35 12.43
C ILE A 152 16.94 -19.10 13.23
N VAL A 153 17.77 -18.24 12.63
CA VAL A 153 18.07 -16.91 13.19
C VAL A 153 17.37 -15.86 12.34
N VAL A 154 16.51 -15.08 12.98
CA VAL A 154 15.74 -14.01 12.33
C VAL A 154 16.34 -12.67 12.70
N SER A 155 16.96 -11.98 11.75
CA SER A 155 17.39 -10.60 11.93
C SER A 155 16.19 -9.65 11.88
N ALA A 156 16.26 -8.51 12.59
CA ALA A 156 15.14 -7.56 12.70
C ALA A 156 13.80 -8.24 13.06
N ALA A 157 13.84 -9.13 14.08
CA ALA A 157 12.70 -9.96 14.47
C ALA A 157 11.47 -9.17 14.96
N SER A 158 11.62 -7.88 15.33
CA SER A 158 10.52 -6.98 15.67
C SER A 158 10.00 -6.17 14.47
N GLY A 159 10.60 -6.32 13.29
CA GLY A 159 10.16 -5.64 12.05
C GLY A 159 8.94 -6.30 11.43
N ALA A 160 8.32 -5.61 10.46
CA ALA A 160 7.07 -6.04 9.84
C ALA A 160 7.14 -7.44 9.21
N VAL A 161 8.28 -7.83 8.63
CA VAL A 161 8.52 -9.18 8.08
C VAL A 161 9.02 -10.13 9.16
N GLY A 162 10.02 -9.70 9.94
CA GLY A 162 10.65 -10.56 10.96
C GLY A 162 9.69 -11.06 12.03
N ALA A 163 8.76 -10.21 12.47
CA ALA A 163 7.74 -10.57 13.45
C ALA A 163 6.73 -11.62 12.94
N VAL A 164 6.62 -11.80 11.64
CA VAL A 164 5.74 -12.82 11.03
C VAL A 164 6.50 -14.13 10.79
N VAL A 165 7.83 -14.09 10.67
CA VAL A 165 8.66 -15.30 10.54
C VAL A 165 8.69 -16.09 11.84
N GLY A 166 8.78 -15.42 13.00
CA GLY A 166 8.75 -16.05 14.32
C GLY A 166 7.35 -16.52 14.71
#